data_a0ebd6e7f4f5eacb9e01333e6d688641
#
_entry.id   a0ebd6e7f4f5eacb9e01333e6d688641
#
_cell.length_a   1.000
_cell.length_b   1.000
_cell.length_c   1.000
_cell.angle_alpha   90.00
_cell.angle_beta   90.00
_cell.angle_gamma   90.00
#
_symmetry.space_group_name_H-M   'P 1'
#
loop_
_entity.id
_entity.type
_entity.pdbx_description
1 polymer ?
#
loop_
_entity_poly.entity_id
_entity_poly.type
_entity_poly.pdbx_seq_one_letter_code
_entity_poly.pdbx_strand_id
1 'polypeptide(L)'
;MAPAMNDAPYDLILRGGHVVDPATGLDGVADIAIRDGRIAAVRADLPGTAREITDLRGRIVLPGMIDTHAHVYTYVSGRFGLPADMVGVQSGVTTLVDQGGP
;
A
#
# COMPACT_ATOMS: atom_id res chain seq x y z
N MET A 1 17.59 -29.41 -7.45
CA MET A 1 17.49 -28.98 -6.04
C MET A 1 16.23 -28.15 -5.88
N ALA A 2 15.38 -28.49 -4.93
CA ALA A 2 14.20 -27.69 -4.67
C ALA A 2 14.62 -26.33 -4.11
N PRO A 3 13.97 -25.21 -4.54
CA PRO A 3 14.28 -23.92 -3.97
C PRO A 3 13.87 -23.87 -2.50
N ALA A 4 14.59 -23.11 -1.68
CA ALA A 4 14.18 -22.83 -0.34
C ALA A 4 12.85 -22.06 -0.35
N MET A 5 12.09 -22.08 0.75
CA MET A 5 10.79 -21.41 0.81
C MET A 5 10.89 -19.92 0.51
N ASN A 6 12.01 -19.28 0.92
CA ASN A 6 12.26 -17.86 0.65
C ASN A 6 12.66 -17.58 -0.81
N ASP A 7 12.93 -18.62 -1.62
CA ASP A 7 13.26 -18.48 -3.04
C ASP A 7 12.01 -18.59 -3.93
N ALA A 8 10.84 -18.89 -3.36
CA ALA A 8 9.59 -18.92 -4.12
C ALA A 8 9.31 -17.54 -4.70
N PRO A 9 8.74 -17.47 -5.92
CA PRO A 9 8.47 -16.18 -6.56
C PRO A 9 7.47 -15.38 -5.73
N TYR A 10 7.67 -14.07 -5.75
CA TYR A 10 6.70 -13.14 -5.19
C TYR A 10 5.51 -12.98 -6.14
N ASP A 11 4.41 -12.47 -5.63
CA ASP A 11 3.26 -12.13 -6.48
C ASP A 11 3.53 -10.84 -7.24
N LEU A 12 4.14 -9.87 -6.56
CA LEU A 12 4.43 -8.55 -7.11
C LEU A 12 5.72 -8.01 -6.51
N ILE A 13 6.55 -7.40 -7.34
CA ILE A 13 7.65 -6.54 -6.88
C ILE A 13 7.40 -5.13 -7.39
N LEU A 14 7.38 -4.18 -6.47
CA LEU A 14 7.41 -2.75 -6.77
C LEU A 14 8.88 -2.32 -6.77
N ARG A 15 9.39 -1.90 -7.93
CA ARG A 15 10.83 -1.77 -8.15
C ARG A 15 11.27 -0.32 -8.20
N GLY A 16 12.23 0.05 -7.35
CA GLY A 16 13.01 1.27 -7.50
C GLY A 16 12.32 2.57 -7.08
N GLY A 17 11.21 2.49 -6.35
CA GLY A 17 10.55 3.68 -5.83
C GLY A 17 11.31 4.31 -4.66
N HIS A 18 11.09 5.60 -4.43
CA HIS A 18 11.57 6.26 -3.23
C HIS A 18 10.58 5.98 -2.10
N VAL A 19 10.94 5.08 -1.22
CA VAL A 19 10.07 4.63 -0.12
C VAL A 19 10.30 5.52 1.09
N VAL A 20 9.21 6.05 1.63
CA VAL A 20 9.23 6.79 2.89
C VAL A 20 8.29 6.08 3.85
N ASP A 21 8.87 5.47 4.88
CA ASP A 21 8.13 4.73 5.89
C ASP A 21 8.50 5.23 7.28
N PRO A 22 7.67 6.08 7.90
CA PRO A 22 7.96 6.61 9.23
C PRO A 22 8.07 5.55 10.32
N ALA A 23 7.35 4.43 10.16
CA ALA A 23 7.34 3.38 11.19
C ALA A 23 8.70 2.68 11.31
N THR A 24 9.40 2.49 10.21
CA THR A 24 10.72 1.84 10.18
C THR A 24 11.87 2.83 10.07
N GLY A 25 11.58 4.11 9.77
CA GLY A 25 12.59 5.13 9.52
C GLY A 25 13.21 5.04 8.12
N LEU A 26 12.67 4.22 7.24
CA LEU A 26 13.18 4.11 5.88
C LEU A 26 12.81 5.35 5.08
N ASP A 27 13.80 5.94 4.44
CA ASP A 27 13.65 7.07 3.51
C ASP A 27 14.71 6.91 2.43
N GLY A 28 14.36 6.24 1.35
CA GLY A 28 15.32 5.96 0.29
C GLY A 28 14.77 5.04 -0.79
N VAL A 29 15.56 4.85 -1.83
CA VAL A 29 15.19 3.96 -2.93
C VAL A 29 15.22 2.51 -2.45
N ALA A 30 14.11 1.81 -2.66
CA ALA A 30 14.00 0.42 -2.28
C ALA A 30 12.99 -0.31 -3.18
N ASP A 31 13.08 -1.62 -3.18
CA ASP A 31 12.10 -2.51 -3.79
C ASP A 31 11.18 -3.07 -2.70
N ILE A 32 9.93 -3.30 -3.05
CA ILE A 32 8.95 -3.89 -2.16
C ILE A 32 8.42 -5.17 -2.81
N ALA A 33 8.54 -6.28 -2.10
CA ALA A 33 8.00 -7.56 -2.56
C ALA A 33 6.73 -7.90 -1.79
N ILE A 34 5.72 -8.34 -2.52
CA ILE A 34 4.42 -8.70 -1.99
C ILE A 34 4.16 -10.18 -2.29
N ARG A 35 3.69 -10.91 -1.28
CA ARG A 35 3.30 -12.30 -1.36
C ARG A 35 2.08 -12.54 -0.46
N ASP A 36 1.07 -13.20 -1.02
CA ASP A 36 -0.16 -13.55 -0.29
C ASP A 36 -0.82 -12.34 0.39
N GLY A 37 -0.85 -11.20 -0.31
CA GLY A 37 -1.47 -9.98 0.18
C GLY A 37 -0.70 -9.26 1.29
N ARG A 38 0.57 -9.64 1.52
CA ARG A 38 1.40 -9.05 2.57
C ARG A 38 2.72 -8.58 1.99
N ILE A 39 3.29 -7.58 2.64
CA ILE A 39 4.65 -7.13 2.33
C ILE A 39 5.62 -8.19 2.87
N ALA A 40 6.31 -8.86 1.97
CA ALA A 40 7.25 -9.92 2.30
C ALA A 40 8.66 -9.40 2.53
N ALA A 41 9.06 -8.35 1.82
CA ALA A 41 10.39 -7.76 1.95
C ALA A 41 10.40 -6.32 1.46
N VAL A 42 11.23 -5.50 2.08
CA VAL A 42 11.52 -4.13 1.64
C VAL A 42 13.02 -3.94 1.76
N ARG A 43 13.72 -3.75 0.65
CA ARG A 43 15.16 -3.51 0.64
C ARG A 43 15.63 -3.01 -0.72
N ALA A 44 16.78 -2.37 -0.75
CA ALA A 44 17.42 -1.99 -2.01
C ALA A 44 17.88 -3.25 -2.75
N ASP A 45 17.79 -3.22 -4.08
CA ASP A 45 18.26 -4.30 -4.96
C ASP A 45 17.77 -5.67 -4.51
N LEU A 46 16.47 -5.80 -4.31
CA LEU A 46 15.87 -7.02 -3.81
C LEU A 46 16.02 -8.15 -4.83
N PRO A 47 16.64 -9.27 -4.43
CA PRO A 47 16.75 -10.44 -5.30
C PRO A 47 15.44 -11.21 -5.36
N GLY A 48 15.32 -12.06 -6.35
CA GLY A 48 14.18 -12.94 -6.52
C GLY A 48 13.35 -12.58 -7.74
N THR A 49 12.29 -13.35 -7.94
CA THR A 49 11.39 -13.21 -9.07
C THR A 49 9.98 -12.94 -8.59
N ALA A 50 9.14 -12.43 -9.47
CA ALA A 50 7.73 -12.17 -9.20
C ALA A 50 6.90 -12.46 -10.43
N ARG A 51 5.62 -12.71 -10.22
CA ARG A 51 4.67 -12.84 -11.33
C ARG A 51 4.51 -11.53 -12.09
N GLU A 52 4.60 -10.43 -11.36
CA GLU A 52 4.48 -9.08 -11.90
C GLU A 52 5.53 -8.19 -11.27
N ILE A 53 6.13 -7.32 -12.07
CA ILE A 53 7.08 -6.31 -11.60
C ILE A 53 6.61 -4.96 -12.13
N THR A 54 6.41 -4.02 -11.22
CA THR A 54 6.03 -2.65 -11.55
C THR A 54 7.21 -1.73 -11.30
N ASP A 55 7.60 -0.97 -12.30
CA ASP A 55 8.69 0.00 -12.21
C ASP A 55 8.15 1.30 -11.56
N LEU A 56 8.67 1.63 -10.40
CA LEU A 56 8.29 2.83 -9.66
C LEU A 56 9.42 3.87 -9.59
N ARG A 57 10.42 3.77 -10.44
CA ARG A 57 11.51 4.77 -10.47
C ARG A 57 10.95 6.16 -10.70
N GLY A 58 11.41 7.12 -9.89
CA GLY A 58 10.92 8.49 -9.91
C GLY A 58 9.62 8.74 -9.16
N ARG A 59 9.05 7.71 -8.54
CA ARG A 59 7.82 7.83 -7.74
C ARG A 59 8.13 7.72 -6.26
N ILE A 60 7.31 8.39 -5.47
CA ILE A 60 7.34 8.29 -4.00
C ILE A 60 6.35 7.22 -3.58
N VAL A 61 6.79 6.33 -2.70
CA VAL A 61 5.98 5.24 -2.16
C VAL A 61 5.79 5.46 -0.67
N LEU A 62 4.55 5.51 -0.23
CA LEU A 62 4.18 5.76 1.15
C LEU A 62 3.32 4.61 1.67
N PRO A 63 3.25 4.38 2.99
CA PRO A 63 2.17 3.60 3.56
C PRO A 63 0.82 4.19 3.19
N GLY A 64 -0.23 3.37 3.20
CA GLY A 64 -1.58 3.86 2.96
C GLY A 64 -1.92 5.04 3.86
N MET A 65 -2.51 6.07 3.26
CA MET A 65 -2.84 7.30 3.99
C MET A 65 -3.99 7.05 4.97
N ILE A 66 -3.99 7.80 6.07
CA ILE A 66 -5.06 7.78 7.06
C ILE A 66 -5.75 9.12 7.01
N ASP A 67 -7.05 9.13 6.68
CA ASP A 67 -7.87 10.33 6.73
C ASP A 67 -8.63 10.35 8.05
N THR A 68 -8.29 11.28 8.91
CA THR A 68 -8.88 11.40 10.25
C THR A 68 -10.15 12.23 10.28
N HIS A 69 -10.59 12.78 9.15
CA HIS A 69 -11.79 13.58 9.08
C HIS A 69 -12.54 13.30 7.78
N ALA A 70 -13.36 12.27 7.80
CA ALA A 70 -14.17 11.87 6.65
C ALA A 70 -15.64 11.76 7.04
N HIS A 71 -16.49 11.77 6.03
CA HIS A 71 -17.92 11.55 6.18
C HIS A 71 -18.34 10.49 5.18
N VAL A 72 -18.28 9.21 5.60
CA VAL A 72 -18.48 8.05 4.73
C VAL A 72 -19.64 7.17 5.18
N TYR A 73 -20.24 7.49 6.32
CA TYR A 73 -21.40 6.74 6.84
C TYR A 73 -22.69 7.29 6.25
N THR A 74 -23.24 6.58 5.29
CA THR A 74 -24.41 7.04 4.54
C THR A 74 -25.74 6.48 5.06
N TYR A 75 -25.70 5.56 6.03
CA TYR A 75 -26.87 4.81 6.43
C TYR A 75 -27.93 5.62 7.20
N VAL A 76 -27.53 6.71 7.82
CA VAL A 76 -28.45 7.52 8.63
C VAL A 76 -29.43 8.30 7.77
N SER A 77 -28.92 9.00 6.74
CA SER A 77 -29.76 9.87 5.91
C SER A 77 -29.82 9.43 4.44
N GLY A 78 -28.91 8.58 4.01
CA GLY A 78 -28.76 8.22 2.60
C GLY A 78 -28.28 9.35 1.69
N ARG A 79 -28.00 10.51 2.25
CA ARG A 79 -27.65 11.72 1.49
C ARG A 79 -26.34 12.36 1.95
N PHE A 80 -25.98 12.15 3.19
CA PHE A 80 -24.77 12.71 3.76
C PHE A 80 -23.69 11.64 3.78
N GLY A 81 -22.52 12.01 3.33
CA GLY A 81 -21.39 11.11 3.24
C GLY A 81 -21.12 10.64 1.81
N LEU A 82 -19.88 10.28 1.56
CA LEU A 82 -19.43 9.77 0.28
C LEU A 82 -19.15 8.27 0.39
N PRO A 83 -19.21 7.51 -0.71
CA PRO A 83 -18.80 6.10 -0.68
C PRO A 83 -17.35 5.96 -0.20
N ALA A 84 -17.13 5.12 0.81
CA ALA A 84 -15.83 4.96 1.46
C ALA A 84 -14.73 4.55 0.48
N ASP A 85 -15.03 3.66 -0.45
CA ASP A 85 -14.03 3.19 -1.42
C ASP A 85 -13.60 4.31 -2.36
N MET A 86 -14.52 5.21 -2.73
CA MET A 86 -14.22 6.32 -3.63
C MET A 86 -13.23 7.30 -3.00
N VAL A 87 -13.44 7.67 -1.75
CA VAL A 87 -12.58 8.63 -1.05
C VAL A 87 -11.46 7.97 -0.28
N GLY A 88 -11.47 6.65 -0.20
CA GLY A 88 -10.47 5.84 0.46
C GLY A 88 -9.47 5.25 -0.52
N VAL A 89 -9.60 3.94 -0.76
CA VAL A 89 -8.59 3.18 -1.50
C VAL A 89 -8.31 3.70 -2.91
N GLN A 90 -9.32 4.24 -3.58
CA GLN A 90 -9.14 4.84 -4.91
C GLN A 90 -8.32 6.14 -4.87
N SER A 91 -8.15 6.72 -3.70
CA SER A 91 -7.35 7.94 -3.47
C SER A 91 -6.07 7.66 -2.66
N GLY A 92 -5.71 6.38 -2.48
CA GLY A 92 -4.54 6.00 -1.68
C GLY A 92 -4.76 6.08 -0.17
N VAL A 93 -5.99 6.26 0.27
CA VAL A 93 -6.35 6.30 1.69
C VAL A 93 -6.85 4.91 2.09
N THR A 94 -6.19 4.29 3.06
CA THR A 94 -6.52 2.93 3.50
C THR A 94 -7.24 2.87 4.84
N THR A 95 -7.32 3.99 5.54
CA THR A 95 -8.04 4.11 6.80
C THR A 95 -8.81 5.42 6.82
N LEU A 96 -10.09 5.33 7.12
CA LEU A 96 -10.98 6.49 7.21
C LEU A 96 -11.56 6.55 8.61
N VAL A 97 -11.56 7.75 9.21
CA VAL A 97 -12.22 7.98 10.48
C VAL A 97 -13.43 8.88 10.20
N ASP A 98 -14.64 8.32 10.37
CA ASP A 98 -15.88 9.07 10.16
C ASP A 98 -16.09 9.99 11.37
N GLN A 99 -16.31 11.26 11.08
CA GLN A 99 -16.52 12.28 12.10
C GLN A 99 -17.99 12.48 12.47
N GLY A 100 -18.87 11.60 11.97
CA GLY A 100 -20.30 11.70 12.21
C GLY A 100 -20.95 12.77 11.32
N GLY A 101 -22.20 13.05 11.66
CA GLY A 101 -22.97 14.04 10.91
C GLY A 101 -24.47 13.74 11.00
N PRO A 102 -25.31 14.55 10.39
CA PRO A 102 -26.75 14.33 10.39
C PRO A 102 -27.18 13.08 9.60
#